data_54546e43726672d211c1a03c0ce50e89
#
_entry.id   54546e43726672d211c1a03c0ce50e89
#
_cell.length_a   1.000
_cell.length_b   1.000
_cell.length_c   1.000
_cell.angle_alpha   90.00
_cell.angle_beta   90.00
_cell.angle_gamma   90.00
#
_symmetry.space_group_name_H-M   'P 1'
#
loop_
_entity.id
_entity.type
_entity.pdbx_description
1 polymer ?
#
loop_
_entity_poly.entity_id
_entity_poly.type
_entity_poly.pdbx_seq_one_letter_code
_entity_poly.pdbx_strand_id
1 'polypeptide(L)'
;MARRKVSIIGAGNVGATAAYYIAEKVIADIVMVDITEGMTQAKALDFLHAGPMRGYDVSIRGSNDFSTIADSDLAVITAGLPRKPGMDRMDLLKVNTDIVKSAAKHIATYAPNATVIVVSNPLDVMCHVAFRTTGFAVRRVMGMAGILDSTRFRYFVAQEVGCALTDVHAMVLGGHGDQMVPLPRFTTVAGVPITQLLDKAVIDRIVERTRKGGAEIVGHLKTGSAYYAPAASVAEMAEAILTDRKTLAPCAVYLRGEYGIENLFIGVPVLLGKNGVERIIELDLDESEMALLNGSAEAVKKGVNDLDTFFVPR
;
A
#
# COMPACT_ATOMS: atom_id res chain seq x y z
N MET A 1 -24.68 13.64 8.78
CA MET A 1 -23.41 13.23 9.42
C MET A 1 -22.28 13.98 8.75
N ALA A 2 -21.22 14.37 9.47
CA ALA A 2 -20.04 14.93 8.83
C ALA A 2 -19.41 13.89 7.89
N ARG A 3 -18.88 14.35 6.75
CA ARG A 3 -18.17 13.48 5.81
C ARG A 3 -16.90 12.95 6.50
N ARG A 4 -16.48 11.72 6.18
CA ARG A 4 -15.22 11.15 6.65
C ARG A 4 -14.05 12.02 6.18
N LYS A 5 -12.93 11.96 6.90
CA LYS A 5 -11.73 12.73 6.58
C LYS A 5 -10.52 11.83 6.34
N VAL A 6 -9.86 12.05 5.21
CA VAL A 6 -8.60 11.38 4.85
C VAL A 6 -7.46 12.38 4.86
N SER A 7 -6.37 12.02 5.51
CA SER A 7 -5.12 12.78 5.45
C SER A 7 -4.08 12.03 4.62
N ILE A 8 -3.47 12.71 3.66
CA ILE A 8 -2.36 12.21 2.85
C ILE A 8 -1.09 12.93 3.30
N ILE A 9 -0.15 12.19 3.89
CA ILE A 9 1.14 12.71 4.32
C ILE A 9 2.19 12.36 3.25
N GLY A 10 2.67 13.40 2.57
CA GLY A 10 3.45 13.31 1.34
C GLY A 10 2.57 13.53 0.11
N ALA A 11 2.64 14.70 -0.51
CA ALA A 11 1.85 15.05 -1.71
C ALA A 11 2.66 14.93 -3.00
N GLY A 12 3.60 13.97 -3.06
CA GLY A 12 4.27 13.57 -4.28
C GLY A 12 3.30 12.95 -5.30
N ASN A 13 3.83 12.26 -6.31
CA ASN A 13 2.98 11.70 -7.37
C ASN A 13 1.97 10.68 -6.83
N VAL A 14 2.38 9.75 -5.96
CA VAL A 14 1.48 8.73 -5.40
C VAL A 14 0.41 9.38 -4.51
N GLY A 15 0.83 10.24 -3.55
CA GLY A 15 -0.10 10.84 -2.59
C GLY A 15 -1.13 11.76 -3.26
N ALA A 16 -0.69 12.62 -4.18
CA ALA A 16 -1.60 13.50 -4.91
C ALA A 16 -2.57 12.71 -5.80
N THR A 17 -2.10 11.68 -6.51
CA THR A 17 -2.99 10.85 -7.35
C THR A 17 -3.97 10.04 -6.48
N ALA A 18 -3.55 9.54 -5.31
CA ALA A 18 -4.44 8.87 -4.36
C ALA A 18 -5.52 9.83 -3.84
N ALA A 19 -5.14 11.06 -3.46
CA ALA A 19 -6.08 12.11 -3.08
C ALA A 19 -7.12 12.36 -4.18
N TYR A 20 -6.67 12.48 -5.42
CA TYR A 20 -7.55 12.68 -6.57
C TYR A 20 -8.53 11.52 -6.77
N TYR A 21 -8.06 10.26 -6.75
CA TYR A 21 -8.94 9.09 -6.87
C TYR A 21 -9.94 8.95 -5.72
N ILE A 22 -9.56 9.32 -4.49
CA ILE A 22 -10.47 9.34 -3.34
C ILE A 22 -11.52 10.44 -3.50
N ALA A 23 -11.14 11.62 -4.03
CA ALA A 23 -12.07 12.71 -4.34
C ALA A 23 -13.14 12.27 -5.36
N GLU A 24 -12.74 11.61 -6.45
CA GLU A 24 -13.67 11.10 -7.47
C GLU A 24 -14.66 10.06 -6.93
N LYS A 25 -14.29 9.31 -5.88
CA LYS A 25 -15.21 8.37 -5.20
C LYS A 25 -16.20 9.06 -4.26
N VAL A 26 -16.01 10.35 -3.94
CA VAL A 26 -16.88 11.17 -3.06
C VAL A 26 -17.07 10.56 -1.65
N ILE A 27 -16.09 9.81 -1.17
CA ILE A 27 -16.18 9.07 0.10
C ILE A 27 -15.64 9.83 1.32
N ALA A 28 -14.82 10.87 1.11
CA ALA A 28 -14.20 11.63 2.20
C ALA A 28 -13.79 13.05 1.78
N ASP A 29 -13.68 13.94 2.76
CA ASP A 29 -12.93 15.17 2.64
C ASP A 29 -11.43 14.88 2.77
N ILE A 30 -10.59 15.67 2.11
CA ILE A 30 -9.16 15.34 1.94
C ILE A 30 -8.28 16.47 2.46
N VAL A 31 -7.26 16.11 3.23
CA VAL A 31 -6.17 17.00 3.60
C VAL A 31 -4.86 16.41 3.09
N MET A 32 -4.13 17.16 2.27
CA MET A 32 -2.78 16.81 1.86
C MET A 32 -1.76 17.63 2.64
N VAL A 33 -0.78 16.96 3.26
CA VAL A 33 0.30 17.63 3.99
C VAL A 33 1.65 17.22 3.40
N ASP A 34 2.51 18.21 3.15
CA ASP A 34 3.89 18.03 2.69
C ASP A 34 4.79 19.11 3.25
N ILE A 35 6.08 18.85 3.31
CA ILE A 35 7.09 19.82 3.75
C ILE A 35 7.39 20.88 2.67
N THR A 36 7.09 20.58 1.41
CA THR A 36 7.33 21.49 0.28
C THR A 36 6.28 22.60 0.29
N GLU A 37 6.72 23.82 0.53
CA GLU A 37 5.86 25.00 0.61
C GLU A 37 5.08 25.23 -0.69
N GLY A 38 3.79 25.54 -0.57
CA GLY A 38 2.90 25.87 -1.70
C GLY A 38 2.46 24.69 -2.57
N MET A 39 3.18 23.57 -2.57
CA MET A 39 2.90 22.45 -3.46
C MET A 39 1.54 21.79 -3.19
N THR A 40 1.21 21.56 -1.93
CA THR A 40 -0.06 20.93 -1.55
C THR A 40 -1.25 21.86 -1.81
N GLN A 41 -1.07 23.16 -1.55
CA GLN A 41 -2.08 24.18 -1.81
C GLN A 41 -2.39 24.30 -3.28
N ALA A 42 -1.35 24.32 -4.14
CA ALA A 42 -1.50 24.37 -5.58
C ALA A 42 -2.25 23.15 -6.11
N LYS A 43 -1.87 21.93 -5.68
CA LYS A 43 -2.55 20.69 -6.08
C LYS A 43 -3.99 20.61 -5.59
N ALA A 44 -4.26 21.04 -4.35
CA ALA A 44 -5.62 21.09 -3.81
C ALA A 44 -6.51 22.02 -4.62
N LEU A 45 -6.01 23.19 -4.99
CA LEU A 45 -6.75 24.15 -5.82
C LEU A 45 -7.04 23.59 -7.20
N ASP A 46 -6.07 22.97 -7.86
CA ASP A 46 -6.24 22.35 -9.18
C ASP A 46 -7.26 21.20 -9.14
N PHE A 47 -7.21 20.35 -8.10
CA PHE A 47 -8.23 19.32 -7.90
C PHE A 47 -9.63 19.91 -7.70
N LEU A 48 -9.78 20.98 -6.89
CA LEU A 48 -11.06 21.65 -6.71
C LEU A 48 -11.59 22.23 -8.03
N HIS A 49 -10.71 22.75 -8.91
CA HIS A 49 -11.09 23.21 -10.24
C HIS A 49 -11.55 22.06 -11.16
N ALA A 50 -11.03 20.85 -10.97
CA ALA A 50 -11.49 19.67 -11.73
C ALA A 50 -12.87 19.16 -11.26
N GLY A 51 -13.27 19.45 -10.02
CA GLY A 51 -14.50 18.97 -9.40
C GLY A 51 -15.76 19.14 -10.25
N PRO A 52 -16.07 20.33 -10.78
CA PRO A 52 -17.25 20.56 -11.63
C PRO A 52 -17.31 19.66 -12.87
N MET A 53 -16.16 19.32 -13.44
CA MET A 53 -16.09 18.47 -14.64
C MET A 53 -16.09 16.97 -14.29
N ARG A 54 -15.64 16.61 -13.08
CA ARG A 54 -15.51 15.22 -12.62
C ARG A 54 -16.66 14.77 -11.71
N GLY A 55 -17.54 15.69 -11.32
CA GLY A 55 -18.76 15.39 -10.56
C GLY A 55 -18.53 15.14 -9.06
N TYR A 56 -17.48 15.71 -8.46
CA TYR A 56 -17.27 15.66 -7.01
C TYR A 56 -17.27 17.07 -6.40
N ASP A 57 -17.69 17.12 -5.11
CA ASP A 57 -17.82 18.34 -4.31
C ASP A 57 -17.18 18.20 -2.92
N VAL A 58 -16.26 17.25 -2.75
CA VAL A 58 -15.56 17.05 -1.50
C VAL A 58 -14.64 18.24 -1.17
N SER A 59 -14.45 18.51 0.13
CA SER A 59 -13.45 19.48 0.56
C SER A 59 -12.05 18.92 0.34
N ILE A 60 -11.17 19.70 -0.30
CA ILE A 60 -9.77 19.36 -0.50
C ILE A 60 -8.90 20.50 -0.02
N ARG A 61 -8.02 20.21 0.94
CA ARG A 61 -7.12 21.19 1.54
C ARG A 61 -5.67 20.76 1.41
N GLY A 62 -4.79 21.66 0.96
CA GLY A 62 -3.34 21.52 1.05
C GLY A 62 -2.78 22.33 2.22
N SER A 63 -1.78 21.79 2.91
CA SER A 63 -1.15 22.46 4.05
C SER A 63 0.30 22.02 4.25
N ASN A 64 1.11 22.89 4.86
CA ASN A 64 2.42 22.54 5.42
C ASN A 64 2.36 22.36 6.95
N ASP A 65 1.19 22.65 7.54
CA ASP A 65 0.93 22.48 8.98
C ASP A 65 0.26 21.12 9.24
N PHE A 66 0.95 20.27 9.98
CA PHE A 66 0.47 18.94 10.35
C PHE A 66 -0.75 18.97 11.29
N SER A 67 -1.01 20.06 12.01
CA SER A 67 -2.22 20.16 12.84
C SER A 67 -3.51 20.04 12.03
N THR A 68 -3.45 20.32 10.74
CA THR A 68 -4.58 20.22 9.81
C THR A 68 -5.10 18.79 9.61
N ILE A 69 -4.30 17.75 9.95
CA ILE A 69 -4.76 16.36 9.91
C ILE A 69 -5.62 15.97 11.12
N ALA A 70 -5.86 16.89 12.07
CA ALA A 70 -6.64 16.58 13.26
C ALA A 70 -7.96 15.89 12.94
N ASP A 71 -8.32 14.90 13.76
CA ASP A 71 -9.55 14.11 13.64
C ASP A 71 -9.77 13.37 12.32
N SER A 72 -8.68 13.04 11.59
CA SER A 72 -8.79 12.20 10.40
C SER A 72 -9.22 10.77 10.77
N ASP A 73 -10.14 10.20 9.97
CA ASP A 73 -10.55 8.79 10.06
C ASP A 73 -9.49 7.85 9.48
N LEU A 74 -8.79 8.33 8.44
CA LEU A 74 -7.75 7.58 7.74
C LEU A 74 -6.55 8.50 7.47
N ALA A 75 -5.35 8.00 7.74
CA ALA A 75 -4.09 8.65 7.39
C ALA A 75 -3.26 7.76 6.45
N VAL A 76 -2.80 8.33 5.35
CA VAL A 76 -1.99 7.61 4.35
C VAL A 76 -0.58 8.21 4.34
N ILE A 77 0.44 7.41 4.59
CA ILE A 77 1.85 7.82 4.57
C ILE A 77 2.45 7.42 3.23
N THR A 78 2.60 8.41 2.34
CA THR A 78 3.30 8.27 1.06
C THR A 78 4.62 9.04 1.04
N ALA A 79 4.92 9.76 2.13
CA ALA A 79 6.15 10.51 2.29
C ALA A 79 7.36 9.55 2.34
N GLY A 80 8.38 9.85 1.55
CA GLY A 80 9.61 9.06 1.47
C GLY A 80 10.44 9.47 0.26
N LEU A 81 11.70 9.12 0.27
CA LEU A 81 12.58 9.32 -0.86
C LEU A 81 12.70 8.04 -1.69
N PRO A 82 12.67 8.14 -3.02
CA PRO A 82 13.08 7.04 -3.89
C PRO A 82 14.60 6.84 -3.79
N ARG A 83 15.07 5.63 -4.07
CA ARG A 83 16.51 5.34 -4.12
C ARG A 83 17.18 6.21 -5.18
N LYS A 84 18.22 6.94 -4.78
CA LYS A 84 19.04 7.77 -5.68
C LYS A 84 20.29 7.01 -6.11
N PRO A 85 20.90 7.34 -7.28
CA PRO A 85 22.21 6.83 -7.65
C PRO A 85 23.25 7.09 -6.55
N GLY A 86 24.04 6.09 -6.20
CA GLY A 86 25.06 6.16 -5.14
C GLY A 86 24.53 5.92 -3.72
N MET A 87 23.23 5.80 -3.52
CA MET A 87 22.62 5.49 -2.24
C MET A 87 22.59 3.97 -2.02
N ASP A 88 23.13 3.50 -0.91
CA ASP A 88 23.00 2.09 -0.53
C ASP A 88 21.62 1.78 0.08
N ARG A 89 21.39 0.49 0.41
CA ARG A 89 20.11 0.06 1.01
C ARG A 89 19.93 0.64 2.42
N MET A 90 21.00 0.73 3.20
CA MET A 90 20.95 1.21 4.58
C MET A 90 20.72 2.72 4.64
N ASP A 91 21.32 3.48 3.73
CA ASP A 91 21.09 4.92 3.61
C ASP A 91 19.60 5.21 3.36
N LEU A 92 19.02 4.50 2.38
CA LEU A 92 17.60 4.65 2.07
C LEU A 92 16.72 4.26 3.26
N LEU A 93 17.05 3.16 3.94
CA LEU A 93 16.31 2.69 5.11
C LEU A 93 16.32 3.74 6.22
N LYS A 94 17.48 4.31 6.56
CA LYS A 94 17.62 5.33 7.61
C LYS A 94 16.80 6.58 7.29
N VAL A 95 16.97 7.14 6.08
CA VAL A 95 16.27 8.35 5.67
C VAL A 95 14.75 8.15 5.70
N ASN A 96 14.24 7.05 5.12
CA ASN A 96 12.81 6.80 5.10
C ASN A 96 12.26 6.44 6.49
N THR A 97 13.07 5.84 7.37
CA THR A 97 12.71 5.64 8.77
C THR A 97 12.43 6.98 9.47
N ASP A 98 13.31 7.97 9.31
CA ASP A 98 13.12 9.29 9.94
C ASP A 98 11.89 10.01 9.40
N ILE A 99 11.64 9.93 8.09
CA ILE A 99 10.48 10.53 7.44
C ILE A 99 9.19 9.88 7.94
N VAL A 100 9.10 8.54 7.91
CA VAL A 100 7.90 7.81 8.35
C VAL A 100 7.67 7.95 9.86
N LYS A 101 8.74 7.96 10.66
CA LYS A 101 8.68 8.23 12.09
C LYS A 101 8.10 9.61 12.38
N SER A 102 8.56 10.65 11.67
CA SER A 102 8.02 12.00 11.80
C SER A 102 6.51 12.05 11.45
N ALA A 103 6.13 11.48 10.31
CA ALA A 103 4.73 11.39 9.89
C ALA A 103 3.87 10.66 10.94
N ALA A 104 4.35 9.51 11.43
CA ALA A 104 3.65 8.70 12.43
C ALA A 104 3.47 9.42 13.77
N LYS A 105 4.45 10.23 14.22
CA LYS A 105 4.33 11.08 15.41
C LYS A 105 3.22 12.12 15.26
N HIS A 106 3.16 12.79 14.12
CA HIS A 106 2.09 13.75 13.85
C HIS A 106 0.71 13.08 13.81
N ILE A 107 0.60 11.89 13.19
CA ILE A 107 -0.64 11.11 13.19
C ILE A 107 -1.05 10.76 14.63
N ALA A 108 -0.12 10.25 15.45
CA ALA A 108 -0.40 9.90 16.84
C ALA A 108 -0.88 11.10 17.65
N THR A 109 -0.34 12.29 17.37
CA THR A 109 -0.68 13.54 18.09
C THR A 109 -2.03 14.10 17.65
N TYR A 110 -2.26 14.23 16.34
CA TYR A 110 -3.40 14.99 15.83
C TYR A 110 -4.59 14.11 15.40
N ALA A 111 -4.34 12.84 15.04
CA ALA A 111 -5.36 11.91 14.59
C ALA A 111 -5.25 10.54 15.32
N PRO A 112 -5.33 10.50 16.67
CA PRO A 112 -5.06 9.31 17.48
C PRO A 112 -6.04 8.14 17.21
N ASN A 113 -7.17 8.43 16.59
CA ASN A 113 -8.19 7.42 16.25
C ASN A 113 -8.10 6.94 14.79
N ALA A 114 -7.22 7.51 13.97
CA ALA A 114 -7.11 7.16 12.56
C ALA A 114 -6.66 5.71 12.35
N THR A 115 -7.10 5.13 11.23
CA THR A 115 -6.43 3.98 10.62
C THR A 115 -5.27 4.49 9.77
N VAL A 116 -4.18 3.72 9.67
CA VAL A 116 -2.96 4.14 8.96
C VAL A 116 -2.66 3.17 7.81
N ILE A 117 -2.54 3.71 6.59
CA ILE A 117 -2.03 2.99 5.43
C ILE A 117 -0.62 3.50 5.13
N VAL A 118 0.36 2.61 5.12
CA VAL A 118 1.74 2.90 4.75
C VAL A 118 1.97 2.54 3.29
N VAL A 119 2.63 3.44 2.56
CA VAL A 119 3.00 3.26 1.14
C VAL A 119 4.50 3.40 0.92
N SER A 120 5.18 4.08 1.85
CA SER A 120 6.63 4.36 1.79
C SER A 120 7.47 3.08 1.83
N ASN A 121 8.55 3.05 1.05
CA ASN A 121 9.45 1.89 0.95
C ASN A 121 10.72 2.06 1.82
N PRO A 122 11.30 0.93 2.28
CA PRO A 122 10.85 -0.47 2.13
C PRO A 122 9.58 -0.75 2.94
N LEU A 123 8.50 -1.10 2.24
CA LEU A 123 7.12 -1.02 2.75
C LEU A 123 6.91 -1.77 4.06
N ASP A 124 7.24 -3.06 4.09
CA ASP A 124 6.98 -3.91 5.26
C ASP A 124 7.74 -3.39 6.50
N VAL A 125 8.98 -2.90 6.30
CA VAL A 125 9.78 -2.30 7.36
C VAL A 125 9.20 -0.95 7.81
N MET A 126 8.73 -0.13 6.87
CA MET A 126 8.08 1.16 7.21
C MET A 126 6.76 0.96 7.96
N CYS A 127 6.07 -0.16 7.76
CA CYS A 127 4.92 -0.53 8.59
C CYS A 127 5.33 -0.75 10.06
N HIS A 128 6.48 -1.39 10.32
CA HIS A 128 7.04 -1.51 11.68
C HIS A 128 7.37 -0.13 12.27
N VAL A 129 7.96 0.77 11.49
CA VAL A 129 8.26 2.14 11.95
C VAL A 129 6.98 2.87 12.35
N ALA A 130 5.97 2.85 11.48
CA ALA A 130 4.69 3.51 11.74
C ALA A 130 3.98 2.90 12.97
N PHE A 131 3.91 1.58 13.05
CA PHE A 131 3.29 0.84 14.17
C PHE A 131 3.97 1.14 15.50
N ARG A 132 5.29 1.00 15.57
CA ARG A 132 6.07 1.22 16.80
C ARG A 132 6.07 2.69 17.23
N THR A 133 5.95 3.63 16.28
CA THR A 133 5.92 5.06 16.58
C THR A 133 4.54 5.52 17.03
N THR A 134 3.47 5.08 16.36
CA THR A 134 2.10 5.46 16.73
C THR A 134 1.64 4.79 18.02
N GLY A 135 2.07 3.58 18.28
CA GLY A 135 1.54 2.73 19.37
C GLY A 135 0.08 2.34 19.17
N PHE A 136 -0.43 2.44 17.95
CA PHE A 136 -1.82 2.12 17.63
C PHE A 136 -2.08 0.60 17.72
N ALA A 137 -3.35 0.23 17.87
CA ALA A 137 -3.75 -1.17 17.77
C ALA A 137 -3.33 -1.75 16.43
N VAL A 138 -2.81 -2.97 16.41
CA VAL A 138 -2.24 -3.64 15.24
C VAL A 138 -3.17 -3.64 14.02
N ARG A 139 -4.48 -3.78 14.25
CA ARG A 139 -5.51 -3.75 13.19
C ARG A 139 -5.63 -2.40 12.48
N ARG A 140 -5.11 -1.31 13.07
CA ARG A 140 -5.20 0.05 12.53
C ARG A 140 -3.96 0.48 11.75
N VAL A 141 -2.93 -0.36 11.64
CA VAL A 141 -1.74 -0.08 10.83
C VAL A 141 -1.56 -1.16 9.79
N MET A 142 -1.45 -0.79 8.54
CA MET A 142 -1.29 -1.71 7.41
C MET A 142 -0.51 -1.08 6.27
N GLY A 143 0.03 -1.92 5.39
CA GLY A 143 0.78 -1.49 4.22
C GLY A 143 0.06 -1.80 2.91
N MET A 144 0.13 -0.88 1.96
CA MET A 144 -0.33 -1.07 0.58
C MET A 144 0.73 -1.86 -0.18
N ALA A 145 0.55 -3.18 -0.29
CA ALA A 145 1.52 -4.15 -0.83
C ALA A 145 0.87 -5.08 -1.85
N GLY A 146 0.44 -6.24 -1.41
CA GLY A 146 -0.11 -7.30 -2.25
C GLY A 146 -1.30 -6.86 -3.10
N ILE A 147 -2.11 -5.90 -2.65
CA ILE A 147 -3.20 -5.33 -3.45
C ILE A 147 -2.66 -4.73 -4.77
N LEU A 148 -1.55 -3.98 -4.73
CA LEU A 148 -0.88 -3.46 -5.93
C LEU A 148 -0.26 -4.59 -6.76
N ASP A 149 0.45 -5.52 -6.09
CA ASP A 149 1.16 -6.59 -6.76
C ASP A 149 0.19 -7.54 -7.47
N SER A 150 -0.98 -7.78 -6.85
CA SER A 150 -2.08 -8.53 -7.46
C SER A 150 -2.65 -7.83 -8.71
N THR A 151 -2.72 -6.49 -8.76
CA THR A 151 -3.19 -5.79 -9.97
C THR A 151 -2.23 -5.94 -11.13
N ARG A 152 -0.92 -5.99 -10.87
CA ARG A 152 0.08 -6.29 -11.91
C ARG A 152 -0.09 -7.71 -12.45
N PHE A 153 -0.25 -8.67 -11.54
CA PHE A 153 -0.46 -10.07 -11.93
C PHE A 153 -1.77 -10.23 -12.73
N ARG A 154 -2.87 -9.61 -12.29
CA ARG A 154 -4.15 -9.57 -13.04
C ARG A 154 -3.96 -9.05 -14.46
N TYR A 155 -3.21 -7.97 -14.63
CA TYR A 155 -2.95 -7.39 -15.95
C TYR A 155 -2.23 -8.37 -16.87
N PHE A 156 -1.16 -9.02 -16.39
CA PHE A 156 -0.42 -9.97 -17.21
C PHE A 156 -1.22 -11.25 -17.52
N VAL A 157 -2.00 -11.75 -16.57
CA VAL A 157 -2.94 -12.85 -16.81
C VAL A 157 -3.95 -12.49 -17.88
N ALA A 158 -4.60 -11.33 -17.76
CA ALA A 158 -5.61 -10.88 -18.73
C ALA A 158 -5.03 -10.73 -20.14
N GLN A 159 -3.78 -10.25 -20.27
CA GLN A 159 -3.10 -10.16 -21.56
C GLN A 159 -2.85 -11.54 -22.19
N GLU A 160 -2.39 -12.52 -21.42
CA GLU A 160 -2.10 -13.86 -21.94
C GLU A 160 -3.37 -14.64 -22.28
N VAL A 161 -4.43 -14.50 -21.50
CA VAL A 161 -5.73 -15.15 -21.75
C VAL A 161 -6.54 -14.42 -22.84
N GLY A 162 -6.30 -13.12 -23.05
CA GLY A 162 -7.09 -12.29 -23.97
C GLY A 162 -8.48 -11.95 -23.43
N CYS A 163 -8.61 -11.74 -22.10
CA CYS A 163 -9.89 -11.46 -21.43
C CYS A 163 -9.93 -10.04 -20.83
N ALA A 164 -11.12 -9.64 -20.34
CA ALA A 164 -11.29 -8.39 -19.61
C ALA A 164 -10.51 -8.41 -18.28
N LEU A 165 -9.84 -7.30 -17.95
CA LEU A 165 -9.10 -7.14 -16.69
C LEU A 165 -9.97 -7.35 -15.44
N THR A 166 -11.25 -7.00 -15.54
CA THR A 166 -12.23 -7.12 -14.46
C THR A 166 -12.57 -8.57 -14.12
N ASP A 167 -12.39 -9.49 -15.07
CA ASP A 167 -12.69 -10.90 -14.87
C ASP A 167 -11.57 -11.66 -14.15
N VAL A 168 -10.39 -11.05 -14.05
CA VAL A 168 -9.25 -11.67 -13.38
C VAL A 168 -9.24 -11.35 -11.89
N HIS A 169 -9.24 -12.37 -11.06
CA HIS A 169 -8.99 -12.29 -9.63
C HIS A 169 -7.64 -12.95 -9.34
N ALA A 170 -6.74 -12.25 -8.67
CA ALA A 170 -5.41 -12.74 -8.38
C ALA A 170 -5.01 -12.48 -6.93
N MET A 171 -4.12 -13.33 -6.42
CA MET A 171 -3.59 -13.26 -5.08
C MET A 171 -2.06 -13.24 -5.10
N VAL A 172 -1.47 -12.23 -4.47
CA VAL A 172 -0.03 -12.11 -4.28
C VAL A 172 0.25 -11.87 -2.82
N LEU A 173 1.04 -12.73 -2.19
CA LEU A 173 1.45 -12.67 -0.79
C LEU A 173 2.91 -12.24 -0.66
N GLY A 174 3.41 -12.26 0.57
CA GLY A 174 4.81 -12.01 0.88
C GLY A 174 5.16 -10.54 1.04
N GLY A 175 6.43 -10.23 1.24
CA GLY A 175 6.97 -8.89 1.32
C GLY A 175 6.87 -8.15 -0.01
N HIS A 176 6.62 -6.85 0.05
CA HIS A 176 6.49 -6.02 -1.15
C HIS A 176 7.85 -5.83 -1.85
N GLY A 177 7.97 -6.30 -3.08
CA GLY A 177 9.18 -6.24 -3.90
C GLY A 177 9.51 -7.58 -4.57
N ASP A 178 10.79 -7.82 -4.85
CA ASP A 178 11.24 -9.00 -5.62
C ASP A 178 10.91 -10.34 -4.93
N GLN A 179 10.66 -10.32 -3.63
CA GLN A 179 10.32 -11.50 -2.82
C GLN A 179 8.81 -11.76 -2.69
N MET A 180 7.97 -11.01 -3.45
CA MET A 180 6.53 -11.27 -3.47
C MET A 180 6.23 -12.69 -3.99
N VAL A 181 5.12 -13.24 -3.54
CA VAL A 181 4.68 -14.62 -3.83
C VAL A 181 3.35 -14.59 -4.58
N PRO A 182 3.37 -14.45 -5.92
CA PRO A 182 2.16 -14.65 -6.72
C PRO A 182 1.69 -16.11 -6.59
N LEU A 183 0.36 -16.29 -6.42
CA LEU A 183 -0.27 -17.59 -6.22
C LEU A 183 -1.15 -17.98 -7.42
N PRO A 184 -0.61 -18.73 -8.42
CA PRO A 184 -1.40 -19.17 -9.57
C PRO A 184 -2.61 -20.03 -9.20
N ARG A 185 -2.51 -20.88 -8.16
CA ARG A 185 -3.64 -21.73 -7.70
C ARG A 185 -4.82 -20.91 -7.17
N PHE A 186 -4.55 -19.71 -6.64
CA PHE A 186 -5.55 -18.78 -6.13
C PHE A 186 -5.86 -17.65 -7.10
N THR A 187 -5.50 -17.82 -8.38
CA THR A 187 -5.74 -16.84 -9.44
C THR A 187 -6.70 -17.42 -10.46
N THR A 188 -7.79 -16.69 -10.74
CA THR A 188 -8.88 -17.13 -11.61
C THR A 188 -9.26 -16.08 -12.63
N VAL A 189 -9.85 -16.53 -13.74
CA VAL A 189 -10.56 -15.69 -14.71
C VAL A 189 -12.03 -16.11 -14.67
N ALA A 190 -12.91 -15.22 -14.22
CA ALA A 190 -14.33 -15.51 -14.03
C ALA A 190 -14.59 -16.83 -13.26
N GLY A 191 -13.76 -17.13 -12.26
CA GLY A 191 -13.86 -18.35 -11.44
C GLY A 191 -13.11 -19.57 -12.01
N VAL A 192 -12.60 -19.52 -13.25
CA VAL A 192 -11.79 -20.62 -13.81
C VAL A 192 -10.33 -20.42 -13.40
N PRO A 193 -9.68 -21.40 -12.74
CA PRO A 193 -8.27 -21.31 -12.37
C PRO A 193 -7.37 -21.10 -13.59
N ILE A 194 -6.38 -20.20 -13.48
CA ILE A 194 -5.46 -19.94 -14.59
C ILE A 194 -4.61 -21.15 -14.95
N THR A 195 -4.44 -22.09 -14.04
CA THR A 195 -3.76 -23.38 -14.27
C THR A 195 -4.50 -24.29 -15.24
N GLN A 196 -5.77 -24.01 -15.54
CA GLN A 196 -6.57 -24.69 -16.55
C GLN A 196 -6.62 -23.93 -17.88
N LEU A 197 -6.20 -22.66 -17.90
CA LEU A 197 -6.29 -21.76 -19.05
C LEU A 197 -4.93 -21.55 -19.72
N LEU A 198 -3.84 -21.66 -18.97
CA LEU A 198 -2.49 -21.35 -19.43
C LEU A 198 -1.52 -22.47 -19.10
N ASP A 199 -0.58 -22.71 -19.99
CA ASP A 199 0.52 -23.64 -19.76
C ASP A 199 1.43 -23.14 -18.62
N LYS A 200 2.04 -24.10 -17.91
CA LYS A 200 2.94 -23.78 -16.78
C LYS A 200 4.06 -22.81 -17.17
N ALA A 201 4.68 -22.97 -18.35
CA ALA A 201 5.74 -22.07 -18.81
C ALA A 201 5.28 -20.63 -18.99
N VAL A 202 4.03 -20.42 -19.42
CA VAL A 202 3.41 -19.10 -19.53
C VAL A 202 3.17 -18.53 -18.14
N ILE A 203 2.62 -19.32 -17.22
CA ILE A 203 2.38 -18.91 -15.83
C ILE A 203 3.70 -18.50 -15.16
N ASP A 204 4.75 -19.31 -15.28
CA ASP A 204 6.07 -19.02 -14.70
C ASP A 204 6.64 -17.69 -15.23
N ARG A 205 6.49 -17.43 -16.55
CA ARG A 205 6.91 -16.17 -17.17
C ARG A 205 6.17 -14.95 -16.63
N ILE A 206 4.85 -15.03 -16.49
CA ILE A 206 4.06 -13.88 -15.95
C ILE A 206 4.26 -13.68 -14.46
N VAL A 207 4.49 -14.75 -13.68
CA VAL A 207 4.89 -14.66 -12.27
C VAL A 207 6.21 -13.88 -12.14
N GLU A 208 7.20 -14.22 -12.92
CA GLU A 208 8.51 -13.54 -12.90
C GLU A 208 8.39 -12.08 -13.36
N ARG A 209 7.58 -11.80 -14.40
CA ARG A 209 7.31 -10.43 -14.84
C ARG A 209 6.57 -9.62 -13.80
N THR A 210 5.66 -10.23 -13.03
CA THR A 210 4.95 -9.58 -11.93
C THR A 210 5.93 -9.09 -10.85
N ARG A 211 6.88 -9.95 -10.45
CA ARG A 211 7.94 -9.58 -9.50
C ARG A 211 8.75 -8.38 -9.97
N LYS A 212 9.02 -8.30 -11.27
CA LYS A 212 9.81 -7.22 -11.91
C LYS A 212 8.97 -6.04 -12.37
N GLY A 213 7.64 -6.05 -12.22
CA GLY A 213 6.74 -5.04 -12.78
C GLY A 213 7.03 -3.60 -12.32
N GLY A 214 7.47 -3.41 -11.08
CA GLY A 214 7.92 -2.11 -10.60
C GLY A 214 9.21 -1.64 -11.28
N ALA A 215 10.19 -2.53 -11.43
CA ALA A 215 11.47 -2.25 -12.08
C ALA A 215 11.29 -1.98 -13.59
N GLU A 216 10.38 -2.69 -14.25
CA GLU A 216 10.02 -2.48 -15.67
C GLU A 216 9.53 -1.04 -15.89
N ILE A 217 8.63 -0.53 -15.04
CA ILE A 217 8.12 0.85 -15.11
C ILE A 217 9.25 1.87 -14.88
N VAL A 218 10.10 1.66 -13.85
CA VAL A 218 11.24 2.53 -13.58
C VAL A 218 12.22 2.55 -14.76
N GLY A 219 12.43 1.39 -15.39
CA GLY A 219 13.28 1.27 -16.57
C GLY A 219 12.78 2.14 -17.75
N HIS A 220 11.47 2.25 -17.94
CA HIS A 220 10.89 3.14 -18.95
C HIS A 220 10.90 4.61 -18.54
N LEU A 221 10.54 4.94 -17.29
CA LEU A 221 10.47 6.32 -16.81
C LEU A 221 11.84 6.99 -16.68
N LYS A 222 12.91 6.22 -16.46
CA LYS A 222 14.28 6.69 -16.17
C LYS A 222 14.40 7.44 -14.84
N THR A 223 13.39 8.22 -14.44
CA THR A 223 13.30 8.94 -13.17
C THR A 223 11.93 8.71 -12.53
N GLY A 224 11.89 8.58 -11.21
CA GLY A 224 10.65 8.33 -10.47
C GLY A 224 10.28 6.85 -10.38
N SER A 225 9.03 6.57 -10.09
CA SER A 225 8.46 5.22 -9.94
C SER A 225 7.00 5.18 -10.39
N ALA A 226 6.40 4.00 -10.44
CA ALA A 226 4.96 3.84 -10.65
C ALA A 226 4.17 4.64 -9.59
N TYR A 227 3.09 5.30 -9.98
CA TYR A 227 2.25 6.04 -9.05
C TYR A 227 0.73 5.92 -9.32
N TYR A 228 0.29 5.68 -10.55
CA TYR A 228 -1.14 5.50 -10.83
C TYR A 228 -1.71 4.24 -10.17
N ALA A 229 -1.11 3.08 -10.38
CA ALA A 229 -1.58 1.83 -9.78
C ALA A 229 -1.42 1.79 -8.25
N PRO A 230 -0.30 2.28 -7.65
CA PRO A 230 -0.20 2.47 -6.22
C PRO A 230 -1.30 3.37 -5.64
N ALA A 231 -1.57 4.50 -6.29
CA ALA A 231 -2.62 5.44 -5.87
C ALA A 231 -4.03 4.82 -5.96
N ALA A 232 -4.32 4.06 -7.03
CA ALA A 232 -5.58 3.34 -7.16
C ALA A 232 -5.74 2.28 -6.07
N SER A 233 -4.66 1.56 -5.73
CA SER A 233 -4.66 0.59 -4.64
C SER A 233 -4.93 1.24 -3.28
N VAL A 234 -4.35 2.42 -3.01
CA VAL A 234 -4.65 3.21 -1.81
C VAL A 234 -6.12 3.64 -1.78
N ALA A 235 -6.65 4.13 -2.89
CA ALA A 235 -8.05 4.56 -2.98
C ALA A 235 -9.03 3.40 -2.74
N GLU A 236 -8.71 2.19 -3.22
CA GLU A 236 -9.50 0.98 -2.98
C GLU A 236 -9.48 0.56 -1.50
N MET A 237 -8.29 0.61 -0.86
CA MET A 237 -8.18 0.35 0.58
C MET A 237 -8.93 1.41 1.41
N ALA A 238 -8.82 2.69 1.03
CA ALA A 238 -9.53 3.79 1.69
C ALA A 238 -11.05 3.61 1.59
N GLU A 239 -11.58 3.27 0.41
CA GLU A 239 -13.00 2.98 0.22
C GLU A 239 -13.45 1.81 1.10
N ALA A 240 -12.72 0.70 1.09
CA ALA A 240 -13.04 -0.48 1.90
C ALA A 240 -13.18 -0.14 3.39
N ILE A 241 -12.27 0.71 3.91
CA ILE A 241 -12.24 1.11 5.32
C ILE A 241 -13.35 2.13 5.62
N LEU A 242 -13.45 3.20 4.83
CA LEU A 242 -14.33 4.33 5.14
C LEU A 242 -15.82 4.02 4.93
N THR A 243 -16.13 3.10 3.99
CA THR A 243 -17.49 2.68 3.68
C THR A 243 -17.89 1.34 4.31
N ASP A 244 -16.98 0.74 5.09
CA ASP A 244 -17.18 -0.59 5.71
C ASP A 244 -17.52 -1.70 4.70
N ARG A 245 -16.90 -1.67 3.50
CA ARG A 245 -17.24 -2.52 2.36
C ARG A 245 -16.91 -4.00 2.55
N LYS A 246 -16.10 -4.35 3.56
CA LYS A 246 -15.65 -5.73 3.84
C LYS A 246 -14.92 -6.36 2.66
N THR A 247 -13.96 -5.62 2.14
CA THR A 247 -13.17 -6.06 0.98
C THR A 247 -12.09 -7.04 1.40
N LEU A 248 -12.01 -8.19 0.72
CA LEU A 248 -10.89 -9.13 0.83
C LEU A 248 -9.77 -8.65 -0.10
N ALA A 249 -8.63 -8.28 0.47
CA ALA A 249 -7.47 -7.82 -0.28
C ALA A 249 -6.15 -8.24 0.40
N PRO A 250 -5.10 -8.55 -0.35
CA PRO A 250 -3.78 -8.79 0.24
C PRO A 250 -3.11 -7.48 0.62
N CYS A 251 -2.80 -7.33 1.91
CA CYS A 251 -2.14 -6.16 2.48
C CYS A 251 -1.01 -6.59 3.41
N ALA A 252 0.00 -5.74 3.59
CA ALA A 252 1.01 -5.98 4.62
C ALA A 252 0.41 -5.69 6.00
N VAL A 253 0.31 -6.71 6.84
CA VAL A 253 -0.25 -6.65 8.19
C VAL A 253 0.62 -7.40 9.18
N TYR A 254 0.49 -7.04 10.46
CA TYR A 254 1.28 -7.65 11.52
C TYR A 254 0.74 -9.02 11.90
N LEU A 255 1.52 -10.06 11.66
CA LEU A 255 1.18 -11.43 11.99
C LEU A 255 1.58 -11.76 13.44
N ARG A 256 0.78 -12.61 14.06
CA ARG A 256 0.93 -13.08 15.44
C ARG A 256 0.83 -14.61 15.56
N GLY A 257 1.27 -15.31 14.55
CA GLY A 257 1.23 -16.77 14.44
C GLY A 257 0.56 -17.28 13.17
N GLU A 258 -0.18 -16.41 12.45
CA GLU A 258 -0.79 -16.79 11.18
C GLU A 258 0.31 -17.20 10.18
N TYR A 259 0.07 -18.24 9.42
CA TYR A 259 1.06 -18.88 8.53
C TYR A 259 2.34 -19.34 9.25
N GLY A 260 2.32 -19.50 10.58
CA GLY A 260 3.52 -19.79 11.38
C GLY A 260 4.51 -18.62 11.50
N ILE A 261 4.11 -17.41 11.09
CA ILE A 261 4.93 -16.19 11.10
C ILE A 261 4.53 -15.31 12.27
N GLU A 262 5.49 -14.89 13.08
CA GLU A 262 5.24 -14.04 14.24
C GLU A 262 6.01 -12.72 14.18
N ASN A 263 5.39 -11.69 14.75
CA ASN A 263 6.01 -10.38 14.98
C ASN A 263 6.54 -9.69 13.71
N LEU A 264 5.85 -9.88 12.57
CA LEU A 264 6.28 -9.38 11.27
C LEU A 264 5.13 -8.77 10.50
N PHE A 265 5.34 -7.58 9.89
CA PHE A 265 4.46 -7.08 8.84
C PHE A 265 4.82 -7.77 7.53
N ILE A 266 3.85 -8.42 6.91
CA ILE A 266 4.01 -9.09 5.61
C ILE A 266 2.66 -9.17 4.90
N GLY A 267 2.68 -9.21 3.57
CA GLY A 267 1.49 -9.28 2.73
C GLY A 267 0.76 -10.62 2.83
N VAL A 268 -0.47 -10.60 3.32
CA VAL A 268 -1.39 -11.74 3.39
C VAL A 268 -2.83 -11.29 3.10
N PRO A 269 -3.76 -12.20 2.74
CA PRO A 269 -5.15 -11.82 2.50
C PRO A 269 -5.82 -11.38 3.80
N VAL A 270 -6.48 -10.22 3.77
CA VAL A 270 -7.21 -9.67 4.91
C VAL A 270 -8.58 -9.17 4.52
N LEU A 271 -9.49 -9.20 5.45
CA LEU A 271 -10.78 -8.53 5.34
C LEU A 271 -10.62 -7.10 5.89
N LEU A 272 -10.77 -6.11 5.00
CA LEU A 272 -10.73 -4.69 5.33
C LEU A 272 -12.14 -4.16 5.56
N GLY A 273 -12.33 -3.42 6.64
CA GLY A 273 -13.56 -2.73 6.96
C GLY A 273 -13.33 -1.52 7.87
N LYS A 274 -14.37 -0.96 8.45
CA LYS A 274 -14.32 0.29 9.24
C LYS A 274 -13.35 0.27 10.43
N ASN A 275 -12.97 -0.90 10.91
CA ASN A 275 -12.02 -1.06 12.01
C ASN A 275 -10.56 -1.25 11.54
N GLY A 276 -10.30 -1.11 10.23
CA GLY A 276 -9.05 -1.46 9.58
C GLY A 276 -9.00 -2.94 9.19
N VAL A 277 -7.99 -3.67 9.63
CA VAL A 277 -7.90 -5.13 9.44
C VAL A 277 -8.86 -5.83 10.41
N GLU A 278 -9.89 -6.44 9.88
CA GLU A 278 -10.90 -7.12 10.71
C GLU A 278 -10.63 -8.61 10.87
N ARG A 279 -10.02 -9.22 9.86
CA ARG A 279 -9.64 -10.63 9.88
C ARG A 279 -8.49 -10.90 8.92
N ILE A 280 -7.52 -11.69 9.33
CA ILE A 280 -6.52 -12.31 8.47
C ILE A 280 -7.11 -13.64 7.96
N ILE A 281 -6.92 -13.93 6.68
CA ILE A 281 -7.38 -15.18 6.07
C ILE A 281 -6.16 -16.05 5.79
N GLU A 282 -6.10 -17.22 6.40
CA GLU A 282 -5.08 -18.20 6.08
C GLU A 282 -5.55 -19.08 4.92
N LEU A 283 -4.80 -19.02 3.80
CA LEU A 283 -5.03 -19.88 2.64
C LEU A 283 -4.36 -21.24 2.89
N ASP A 284 -4.96 -22.30 2.36
CA ASP A 284 -4.35 -23.63 2.33
C ASP A 284 -3.24 -23.67 1.28
N LEU A 285 -2.05 -23.18 1.68
CA LEU A 285 -0.85 -23.18 0.84
C LEU A 285 -0.22 -24.56 0.80
N ASP A 286 0.22 -24.98 -0.40
CA ASP A 286 1.05 -26.19 -0.51
C ASP A 286 2.47 -25.96 0.03
N GLU A 287 3.26 -27.03 0.12
CA GLU A 287 4.62 -26.99 0.67
C GLU A 287 5.51 -26.00 -0.09
N SER A 288 5.35 -25.91 -1.41
CA SER A 288 6.16 -25.01 -2.25
C SER A 288 5.75 -23.54 -2.08
N GLU A 289 4.47 -23.25 -1.98
CA GLU A 289 3.94 -21.93 -1.73
C GLU A 289 4.33 -21.45 -0.32
N MET A 290 4.23 -22.33 0.67
CA MET A 290 4.65 -22.04 2.04
C MET A 290 6.16 -21.78 2.13
N ALA A 291 6.98 -22.57 1.41
CA ALA A 291 8.42 -22.34 1.35
C ALA A 291 8.77 -20.97 0.75
N LEU A 292 8.05 -20.53 -0.30
CA LEU A 292 8.20 -19.20 -0.89
C LEU A 292 7.80 -18.09 0.10
N LEU A 293 6.68 -18.26 0.82
CA LEU A 293 6.22 -17.30 1.82
C LEU A 293 7.22 -17.18 2.98
N ASN A 294 7.75 -18.30 3.47
CA ASN A 294 8.78 -18.31 4.51
C ASN A 294 10.08 -17.62 4.05
N GLY A 295 10.52 -17.88 2.82
CA GLY A 295 11.67 -17.19 2.23
C GLY A 295 11.46 -15.68 2.13
N SER A 296 10.24 -15.27 1.76
CA SER A 296 9.84 -13.86 1.74
C SER A 296 9.83 -13.24 3.14
N ALA A 297 9.32 -13.97 4.15
CA ALA A 297 9.30 -13.52 5.54
C ALA A 297 10.72 -13.31 6.10
N GLU A 298 11.65 -14.22 5.81
CA GLU A 298 13.05 -14.07 6.24
C GLU A 298 13.72 -12.84 5.59
N ALA A 299 13.39 -12.51 4.34
CA ALA A 299 13.90 -11.32 3.69
C ALA A 299 13.37 -10.02 4.36
N VAL A 300 12.09 -9.99 4.73
CA VAL A 300 11.50 -8.86 5.48
C VAL A 300 12.11 -8.77 6.88
N LYS A 301 12.23 -9.89 7.59
CA LYS A 301 12.83 -9.97 8.93
C LYS A 301 14.26 -9.44 8.95
N LYS A 302 15.05 -9.73 7.92
CA LYS A 302 16.37 -9.12 7.77
C LYS A 302 16.29 -7.59 7.73
N GLY A 303 15.33 -7.02 6.99
CA GLY A 303 15.12 -5.57 6.95
C GLY A 303 14.70 -4.98 8.30
N VAL A 304 13.89 -5.72 9.08
CA VAL A 304 13.51 -5.32 10.44
C VAL A 304 14.70 -5.40 11.39
N ASN A 305 15.53 -6.42 11.29
CA ASN A 305 16.77 -6.52 12.08
C ASN A 305 17.73 -5.35 11.75
N ASP A 306 17.86 -4.99 10.47
CA ASP A 306 18.63 -3.81 10.07
C ASP A 306 18.06 -2.53 10.73
N LEU A 307 16.73 -2.35 10.72
CA LEU A 307 16.04 -1.25 11.39
C LEU A 307 16.36 -1.22 12.89
N ASP A 308 16.33 -2.35 13.57
CA ASP A 308 16.53 -2.46 15.02
C ASP A 308 17.93 -2.03 15.48
N THR A 309 18.90 -1.96 14.56
CA THR A 309 20.25 -1.48 14.87
C THR A 309 20.33 0.02 15.20
N PHE A 310 19.35 0.83 14.75
CA PHE A 310 19.38 2.30 14.91
C PHE A 310 18.03 2.93 15.26
N PHE A 311 16.94 2.21 15.16
CA PHE A 311 15.59 2.77 15.36
C PHE A 311 15.20 2.81 16.84
N VAL A 312 14.87 4.01 17.31
CA VAL A 312 14.25 4.24 18.61
C VAL A 312 12.85 4.80 18.38
N PRO A 313 11.78 4.15 18.84
CA PRO A 313 10.39 4.57 18.54
C PRO A 313 10.02 5.94 19.06
N ARG A 314 10.56 6.37 20.21
CA ARG A 314 10.21 7.61 20.92
C ARG A 314 11.24 8.71 20.76
#